data_e07d87f788b7715ae83528ec65697fee
#
_entry.id   e07d87f788b7715ae83528ec65697fee
#
_cell.length_a   1.000
_cell.length_b   1.000
_cell.length_c   1.000
_cell.angle_alpha   90.00
_cell.angle_beta   90.00
_cell.angle_gamma   90.00
#
_symmetry.space_group_name_H-M   'P 1'
#
loop_
_entity.id
_entity.type
_entity.pdbx_description
1 polymer ?
#
loop_
_entity_poly.entity_id
_entity_poly.type
_entity_poly.pdbx_seq_one_letter_code
_entity_poly.pdbx_strand_id
1 'polypeptide(L)'
;MKKPLLIFATEGEAAPVRAARADLDIAICGVGLVESAVSMAKIIESMRPEAVVLCGIAGAYSDTLKVGDVVAVSEERCSTLPAIYRKSYLATLKLPLTEVVSNTVMAVGAAADGAQIENMEGAAVFALCAAHGVPCAEIRAISNYTTDSREQWNIPVAFEVLVKTVNSLF
;
A
#
# COMPACT_ATOMS: atom_id res chain seq x y z
N MET A 1 -20.36 -11.36 -0.27
CA MET A 1 -19.40 -10.61 0.57
C MET A 1 -19.48 -9.13 0.19
N LYS A 2 -19.48 -8.24 1.16
CA LYS A 2 -19.31 -6.82 0.88
C LYS A 2 -17.95 -6.59 0.22
N LYS A 3 -17.87 -5.56 -0.63
CA LYS A 3 -16.59 -5.13 -1.20
C LYS A 3 -15.70 -4.60 -0.08
N PRO A 4 -14.38 -4.78 -0.17
CA PRO A 4 -13.47 -4.22 0.82
C PRO A 4 -13.48 -2.70 0.77
N LEU A 5 -13.16 -2.06 1.89
CA LEU A 5 -12.83 -0.64 1.92
C LEU A 5 -11.44 -0.44 1.30
N LEU A 6 -11.35 0.38 0.25
CA LEU A 6 -10.06 0.74 -0.34
C LEU A 6 -9.47 1.95 0.39
N ILE A 7 -8.21 1.84 0.75
CA ILE A 7 -7.45 2.89 1.43
C ILE A 7 -6.36 3.39 0.48
N PHE A 8 -6.22 4.71 0.39
CA PHE A 8 -5.14 5.38 -0.34
C PHE A 8 -4.45 6.39 0.56
N ALA A 9 -3.18 6.66 0.31
CA ALA A 9 -2.45 7.68 1.06
C ALA A 9 -2.92 9.09 0.71
N THR A 10 -3.25 9.33 -0.56
CA THR A 10 -3.62 10.66 -1.08
C THR A 10 -4.87 10.60 -1.95
N GLU A 11 -5.56 11.75 -2.03
CA GLU A 11 -6.68 11.90 -2.98
C GLU A 11 -6.19 11.82 -4.44
N GLY A 12 -4.95 12.23 -4.73
CA GLY A 12 -4.36 12.08 -6.07
C GLY A 12 -4.30 10.64 -6.55
N GLU A 13 -4.01 9.69 -5.66
CA GLU A 13 -4.02 8.26 -5.97
C GLU A 13 -5.44 7.69 -6.04
N ALA A 14 -6.33 8.18 -5.17
CA ALA A 14 -7.71 7.69 -5.07
C ALA A 14 -8.62 8.19 -6.20
N ALA A 15 -8.44 9.43 -6.65
CA ALA A 15 -9.35 10.08 -7.60
C ALA A 15 -9.56 9.31 -8.91
N PRO A 16 -8.53 8.75 -9.57
CA PRO A 16 -8.73 7.96 -10.78
C PRO A 16 -9.56 6.70 -10.53
N VAL A 17 -9.35 6.02 -9.39
CA VAL A 17 -10.14 4.83 -9.01
C VAL A 17 -11.58 5.23 -8.68
N ARG A 18 -11.78 6.30 -7.92
CA ARG A 18 -13.09 6.83 -7.57
C ARG A 18 -13.90 7.21 -8.81
N ALA A 19 -13.25 7.82 -9.81
CA ALA A 19 -13.90 8.17 -11.08
C ALA A 19 -14.31 6.94 -11.89
N ALA A 20 -13.51 5.87 -11.88
CA ALA A 20 -13.77 4.64 -12.59
C ALA A 20 -14.78 3.71 -11.87
N ARG A 21 -14.81 3.75 -10.53
CA ARG A 21 -15.53 2.82 -9.65
C ARG A 21 -16.26 3.54 -8.52
N ALA A 22 -17.32 4.28 -8.87
CA ALA A 22 -18.19 4.98 -7.91
C ALA A 22 -18.93 4.03 -6.93
N ASP A 23 -18.89 2.73 -7.19
CA ASP A 23 -19.50 1.67 -6.38
C ASP A 23 -18.59 1.11 -5.29
N LEU A 24 -17.34 1.60 -5.20
CA LEU A 24 -16.38 1.20 -4.17
C LEU A 24 -16.29 2.26 -3.06
N ASP A 25 -16.26 1.79 -1.82
CA ASP A 25 -15.96 2.65 -0.67
C ASP A 25 -14.45 2.95 -0.62
N ILE A 26 -14.11 4.22 -0.56
CA ILE A 26 -12.72 4.70 -0.58
C ILE A 26 -12.50 5.69 0.54
N ALA A 27 -11.42 5.50 1.31
CA ALA A 27 -10.96 6.44 2.33
C ALA A 27 -9.48 6.81 2.16
N ILE A 28 -9.08 7.95 2.71
CA ILE A 28 -7.71 8.47 2.64
C ILE A 28 -7.07 8.35 4.02
N CYS A 29 -5.90 7.73 4.09
CA CYS A 29 -5.18 7.56 5.36
C CYS A 29 -4.07 8.61 5.60
N GLY A 30 -3.70 9.40 4.60
CA GLY A 30 -2.55 10.31 4.69
C GLY A 30 -1.23 9.62 4.40
N VAL A 31 -0.18 10.42 4.21
CA VAL A 31 1.17 9.95 3.88
C VAL A 31 2.00 9.72 5.15
N GLY A 32 2.68 8.59 5.20
CA GLY A 32 3.62 8.24 6.26
C GLY A 32 2.98 7.55 7.46
N LEU A 33 3.83 6.93 8.29
CA LEU A 33 3.41 6.06 9.40
C LEU A 33 2.46 6.73 10.39
N VAL A 34 2.74 7.98 10.78
CA VAL A 34 1.98 8.66 11.84
C VAL A 34 0.58 9.02 11.35
N GLU A 35 0.49 9.69 10.19
CA GLU A 35 -0.80 10.13 9.64
C GLU A 35 -1.67 8.92 9.28
N SER A 36 -1.08 7.89 8.66
CA SER A 36 -1.84 6.69 8.31
C SER A 36 -2.30 5.92 9.54
N ALA A 37 -1.52 5.84 10.61
CA ALA A 37 -1.95 5.20 11.85
C ALA A 37 -3.13 5.94 12.51
N VAL A 38 -3.03 7.27 12.64
CA VAL A 38 -4.10 8.08 13.24
C VAL A 38 -5.39 8.02 12.41
N SER A 39 -5.26 8.14 11.09
CA SER A 39 -6.41 8.08 10.18
C SER A 39 -7.05 6.70 10.18
N MET A 40 -6.25 5.62 10.11
CA MET A 40 -6.77 4.25 10.10
C MET A 40 -7.51 3.90 11.40
N ALA A 41 -7.05 4.36 12.56
CA ALA A 41 -7.77 4.16 13.81
C ALA A 41 -9.18 4.76 13.74
N LYS A 42 -9.31 5.99 13.24
CA LYS A 42 -10.60 6.66 13.04
C LYS A 42 -11.47 5.99 11.98
N ILE A 43 -10.87 5.57 10.86
CA ILE A 43 -11.57 4.89 9.76
C ILE A 43 -12.16 3.57 10.24
N ILE A 44 -11.37 2.73 10.93
CA ILE A 44 -11.84 1.45 11.43
C ILE A 44 -12.97 1.64 12.44
N GLU A 45 -12.84 2.60 13.36
CA GLU A 45 -13.85 2.88 14.39
C GLU A 45 -15.18 3.37 13.76
N SER A 46 -15.10 4.30 12.80
CA SER A 46 -16.28 4.95 12.23
C SER A 46 -16.94 4.14 11.13
N MET A 47 -16.17 3.52 10.23
CA MET A 47 -16.69 2.80 9.06
C MET A 47 -16.89 1.30 9.30
N ARG A 48 -16.19 0.72 10.29
CA ARG A 48 -16.27 -0.72 10.64
C ARG A 48 -16.17 -1.63 9.42
N PRO A 49 -15.11 -1.52 8.62
CA PRO A 49 -14.97 -2.28 7.38
C PRO A 49 -14.86 -3.79 7.68
N GLU A 50 -15.50 -4.62 6.85
CA GLU A 50 -15.36 -6.08 6.92
C GLU A 50 -13.99 -6.55 6.40
N ALA A 51 -13.36 -5.75 5.53
CA ALA A 51 -12.03 -5.96 4.99
C ALA A 51 -11.44 -4.64 4.49
N VAL A 52 -10.12 -4.53 4.47
CA VAL A 52 -9.37 -3.35 3.99
C VAL A 52 -8.40 -3.77 2.90
N VAL A 53 -8.29 -2.97 1.84
CA VAL A 53 -7.22 -3.09 0.85
C VAL A 53 -6.51 -1.74 0.73
N LEU A 54 -5.26 -1.69 1.15
CA LEU A 54 -4.40 -0.54 0.92
C LEU A 54 -3.95 -0.53 -0.54
N CYS A 55 -4.17 0.56 -1.23
CA CYS A 55 -3.81 0.75 -2.63
C CYS A 55 -2.90 1.96 -2.77
N GLY A 56 -1.88 1.89 -3.60
CA GLY A 56 -1.00 3.02 -3.85
C GLY A 56 0.16 2.68 -4.77
N ILE A 57 1.12 3.60 -4.84
CA ILE A 57 2.36 3.42 -5.59
C ILE A 57 3.50 3.01 -4.66
N ALA A 58 4.59 2.46 -5.24
CA ALA A 58 5.77 2.04 -4.51
C ALA A 58 7.03 2.21 -5.34
N GLY A 59 8.18 2.32 -4.66
CA GLY A 59 9.50 2.23 -5.25
C GLY A 59 10.02 0.80 -5.23
N ALA A 60 10.60 0.33 -6.33
CA ALA A 60 11.26 -0.97 -6.41
C ALA A 60 12.75 -0.86 -6.06
N TYR A 61 13.26 -1.83 -5.29
CA TYR A 61 14.68 -1.88 -4.93
C TYR A 61 15.59 -2.39 -6.05
N SER A 62 15.03 -3.10 -7.04
CA SER A 62 15.79 -3.65 -8.16
C SER A 62 14.91 -3.74 -9.41
N ASP A 63 15.57 -4.02 -10.55
CA ASP A 63 14.95 -4.20 -11.86
C ASP A 63 14.23 -5.55 -12.06
N THR A 64 14.15 -6.37 -11.03
CA THR A 64 13.28 -7.57 -11.04
C THR A 64 11.80 -7.22 -11.12
N LEU A 65 11.44 -6.01 -10.68
CA LEU A 65 10.15 -5.37 -10.90
C LEU A 65 10.35 -4.14 -11.79
N LYS A 66 9.42 -3.92 -12.70
CA LYS A 66 9.47 -2.80 -13.65
C LYS A 66 8.44 -1.74 -13.29
N VAL A 67 8.71 -0.50 -13.65
CA VAL A 67 7.71 0.57 -13.60
C VAL A 67 6.48 0.15 -14.40
N GLY A 68 5.31 0.20 -13.76
CA GLY A 68 4.06 -0.29 -14.31
C GLY A 68 3.67 -1.72 -13.89
N ASP A 69 4.55 -2.47 -13.22
CA ASP A 69 4.15 -3.73 -12.59
C ASP A 69 3.23 -3.45 -11.40
N VAL A 70 2.27 -4.37 -11.16
CA VAL A 70 1.39 -4.32 -9.99
C VAL A 70 1.58 -5.59 -9.17
N VAL A 71 1.79 -5.41 -7.89
CA VAL A 71 2.10 -6.49 -6.95
C VAL A 71 1.17 -6.46 -5.73
N ALA A 72 1.02 -7.61 -5.07
CA ALA A 72 0.42 -7.72 -3.75
C ALA A 72 1.51 -7.80 -2.69
N VAL A 73 1.36 -7.08 -1.59
CA VAL A 73 2.28 -7.18 -0.46
C VAL A 73 1.84 -8.30 0.46
N SER A 74 2.71 -9.28 0.66
CA SER A 74 2.47 -10.38 1.59
C SER A 74 2.93 -10.08 3.01
N GLU A 75 3.96 -9.23 3.14
CA GLU A 75 4.57 -8.85 4.42
C GLU A 75 5.03 -7.38 4.37
N GLU A 76 4.63 -6.59 5.36
CA GLU A 76 5.12 -5.24 5.61
C GLU A 76 6.10 -5.23 6.78
N ARG A 77 7.23 -4.55 6.59
CA ARG A 77 8.28 -4.41 7.60
C ARG A 77 8.53 -2.95 7.93
N CYS A 78 8.63 -2.61 9.21
CA CYS A 78 9.08 -1.30 9.64
C CYS A 78 10.62 -1.29 9.71
N SER A 79 11.28 -1.23 8.55
CA SER A 79 12.72 -1.47 8.39
C SER A 79 13.61 -0.37 8.99
N THR A 80 13.07 0.85 9.16
CA THR A 80 13.80 2.00 9.72
C THR A 80 14.01 1.93 11.24
N LEU A 81 13.33 1.01 11.94
CA LEU A 81 13.56 0.78 13.36
C LEU A 81 14.84 -0.04 13.59
N PRO A 82 15.52 0.15 14.76
CA PRO A 82 16.56 -0.77 15.20
C PRO A 82 16.05 -2.22 15.19
N ALA A 83 16.91 -3.17 14.82
CA ALA A 83 16.53 -4.57 14.60
C ALA A 83 15.74 -5.20 15.76
N ILE A 84 16.08 -4.85 17.01
CA ILE A 84 15.40 -5.33 18.23
C ILE A 84 13.95 -4.89 18.37
N TYR A 85 13.53 -3.84 17.65
CA TYR A 85 12.17 -3.29 17.68
C TYR A 85 11.42 -3.53 16.36
N ARG A 86 12.06 -4.12 15.37
CA ARG A 86 11.41 -4.41 14.08
C ARG A 86 10.31 -5.45 14.24
N LYS A 87 9.19 -5.20 13.59
CA LYS A 87 8.06 -6.13 13.48
C LYS A 87 7.69 -6.27 12.02
N SER A 88 7.19 -7.45 11.71
CA SER A 88 6.54 -7.75 10.44
C SER A 88 5.04 -7.88 10.64
N TYR A 89 4.30 -7.43 9.65
CA TYR A 89 2.84 -7.54 9.59
C TYR A 89 2.46 -8.26 8.30
N LEU A 90 1.64 -9.30 8.40
CA LEU A 90 1.28 -10.15 7.28
C LEU A 90 -0.07 -9.75 6.68
N ALA A 91 -0.18 -9.81 5.37
CA ALA A 91 -1.47 -9.76 4.69
C ALA A 91 -2.32 -10.97 5.10
N THR A 92 -3.59 -10.74 5.38
CA THR A 92 -4.54 -11.80 5.74
C THR A 92 -5.51 -12.14 4.62
N LEU A 93 -5.56 -11.31 3.57
CA LEU A 93 -6.28 -11.57 2.34
C LEU A 93 -5.29 -11.85 1.21
N LYS A 94 -5.60 -12.86 0.40
CA LYS A 94 -4.82 -13.21 -0.79
C LYS A 94 -5.46 -12.60 -2.03
N LEU A 95 -4.61 -12.00 -2.86
CA LEU A 95 -4.98 -11.44 -4.15
C LEU A 95 -4.28 -12.23 -5.27
N PRO A 96 -4.87 -12.36 -6.47
CA PRO A 96 -4.27 -13.08 -7.59
C PRO A 96 -3.21 -12.22 -8.30
N LEU A 97 -2.23 -11.75 -7.55
CA LEU A 97 -1.09 -10.92 -8.00
C LEU A 97 0.22 -11.54 -7.51
N THR A 98 1.33 -11.17 -8.14
CA THR A 98 2.67 -11.54 -7.65
C THR A 98 2.89 -10.99 -6.25
N GLU A 99 3.22 -11.87 -5.30
CA GLU A 99 3.47 -11.47 -3.91
C GLU A 99 4.90 -10.97 -3.73
N VAL A 100 5.05 -9.92 -2.95
CA VAL A 100 6.33 -9.31 -2.57
C VAL A 100 6.37 -8.96 -1.08
N VAL A 101 7.57 -8.79 -0.55
CA VAL A 101 7.82 -8.19 0.75
C VAL A 101 8.09 -6.71 0.57
N SER A 102 7.51 -5.89 1.41
CA SER A 102 7.65 -4.43 1.40
C SER A 102 8.27 -3.89 2.68
N ASN A 103 9.02 -2.83 2.56
CA ASN A 103 9.46 -2.01 3.68
C ASN A 103 8.62 -0.74 3.78
N THR A 104 8.07 -0.49 4.95
CA THR A 104 7.53 0.82 5.28
C THR A 104 8.66 1.70 5.79
N VAL A 105 8.91 2.81 5.09
CA VAL A 105 10.04 3.72 5.32
C VAL A 105 9.57 5.13 5.67
N MET A 106 10.43 5.90 6.38
CA MET A 106 10.18 7.31 6.70
C MET A 106 10.68 8.24 5.60
N ALA A 107 11.58 7.76 4.77
CA ALA A 107 12.13 8.47 3.60
C ALA A 107 12.48 7.45 2.51
N VAL A 108 12.32 7.87 1.26
CA VAL A 108 12.62 7.05 0.08
C VAL A 108 14.10 6.70 0.00
N GLY A 109 14.42 5.50 -0.48
CA GLY A 109 15.80 5.05 -0.70
C GLY A 109 16.45 4.41 0.51
N ALA A 110 15.66 3.87 1.45
CA ALA A 110 16.18 3.07 2.56
C ALA A 110 16.81 1.75 2.06
N ALA A 111 17.54 1.05 2.94
CA ALA A 111 18.10 -0.26 2.61
C ALA A 111 17.00 -1.30 2.40
N ALA A 112 17.15 -2.16 1.38
CA ALA A 112 16.17 -3.16 1.01
C ALA A 112 15.96 -4.24 2.09
N ASP A 113 17.02 -4.66 2.78
CA ASP A 113 16.99 -5.72 3.80
C ASP A 113 16.18 -6.97 3.36
N GLY A 114 16.29 -7.34 2.07
CA GLY A 114 15.58 -8.48 1.49
C GLY A 114 14.14 -8.20 1.05
N ALA A 115 13.63 -6.97 1.17
CA ALA A 115 12.35 -6.57 0.58
C ALA A 115 12.52 -6.26 -0.93
N GLN A 116 11.43 -6.33 -1.68
CA GLN A 116 11.41 -6.01 -3.11
C GLN A 116 10.99 -4.56 -3.38
N ILE A 117 10.17 -3.98 -2.50
CA ILE A 117 9.64 -2.62 -2.66
C ILE A 117 9.67 -1.84 -1.34
N GLU A 118 9.47 -0.53 -1.44
CA GLU A 118 9.22 0.34 -0.29
C GLU A 118 7.99 1.22 -0.50
N ASN A 119 7.34 1.53 0.60
CA ASN A 119 6.25 2.52 0.71
C ASN A 119 6.32 3.24 2.06
N MET A 120 5.37 4.10 2.38
CA MET A 120 5.43 4.90 3.61
C MET A 120 4.27 4.63 4.59
N GLU A 121 3.29 3.78 4.28
CA GLU A 121 2.05 3.58 5.04
C GLU A 121 1.78 2.14 5.49
N GLY A 122 2.25 1.16 4.73
CA GLY A 122 1.78 -0.23 4.81
C GLY A 122 1.84 -0.84 6.21
N ALA A 123 2.95 -0.67 6.94
CA ALA A 123 3.07 -1.20 8.29
C ALA A 123 2.03 -0.61 9.26
N ALA A 124 1.69 0.68 9.14
CA ALA A 124 0.68 1.29 9.98
C ALA A 124 -0.72 0.71 9.68
N VAL A 125 -1.07 0.59 8.40
CA VAL A 125 -2.36 0.03 7.98
C VAL A 125 -2.49 -1.43 8.44
N PHE A 126 -1.48 -2.25 8.20
CA PHE A 126 -1.49 -3.67 8.60
C PHE A 126 -1.53 -3.84 10.13
N ALA A 127 -0.77 -3.02 10.86
CA ALA A 127 -0.77 -3.06 12.33
C ALA A 127 -2.15 -2.74 12.91
N LEU A 128 -2.82 -1.71 12.39
CA LEU A 128 -4.16 -1.33 12.84
C LEU A 128 -5.20 -2.39 12.47
N CYS A 129 -5.16 -2.90 11.24
CA CYS A 129 -6.04 -4.00 10.84
C CYS A 129 -5.87 -5.23 11.73
N ALA A 130 -4.63 -5.63 12.02
CA ALA A 130 -4.34 -6.75 12.92
C ALA A 130 -4.84 -6.51 14.34
N ALA A 131 -4.63 -5.31 14.90
CA ALA A 131 -5.08 -4.95 16.24
C ALA A 131 -6.61 -4.98 16.41
N HIS A 132 -7.34 -4.73 15.32
CA HIS A 132 -8.81 -4.71 15.31
C HIS A 132 -9.44 -5.99 14.70
N GLY A 133 -8.63 -6.97 14.28
CA GLY A 133 -9.12 -8.20 13.66
C GLY A 133 -9.78 -7.98 12.30
N VAL A 134 -9.40 -6.92 11.58
CA VAL A 134 -9.90 -6.60 10.24
C VAL A 134 -9.00 -7.27 9.20
N PRO A 135 -9.54 -8.14 8.34
CA PRO A 135 -8.78 -8.72 7.24
C PRO A 135 -8.22 -7.65 6.30
N CYS A 136 -6.95 -7.79 5.89
CA CYS A 136 -6.33 -6.81 5.02
C CYS A 136 -5.44 -7.41 3.93
N ALA A 137 -5.32 -6.66 2.83
CA ALA A 137 -4.37 -6.85 1.74
C ALA A 137 -3.78 -5.50 1.32
N GLU A 138 -2.77 -5.54 0.47
CA GLU A 138 -2.16 -4.35 -0.09
C GLU A 138 -1.79 -4.58 -1.56
N ILE A 139 -2.06 -3.56 -2.39
CA ILE A 139 -1.75 -3.51 -3.82
C ILE A 139 -0.84 -2.32 -4.06
N ARG A 140 0.30 -2.55 -4.70
CA ARG A 140 1.22 -1.49 -5.09
C ARG A 140 1.53 -1.53 -6.58
N ALA A 141 1.41 -0.38 -7.24
CA ALA A 141 1.90 -0.17 -8.59
C ALA A 141 3.30 0.46 -8.53
N ILE A 142 4.24 -0.11 -9.25
CA ILE A 142 5.62 0.39 -9.26
C ILE A 142 5.70 1.67 -10.08
N SER A 143 6.09 2.76 -9.42
CA SER A 143 6.23 4.09 -10.04
C SER A 143 7.67 4.48 -10.35
N ASN A 144 8.64 3.88 -9.67
CA ASN A 144 10.06 4.26 -9.72
C ASN A 144 10.96 3.16 -9.14
N TYR A 145 12.24 3.29 -9.36
CA TYR A 145 13.25 2.62 -8.54
C TYR A 145 13.62 3.51 -7.35
N THR A 146 14.02 2.90 -6.23
CA THR A 146 14.38 3.64 -5.01
C THR A 146 15.62 4.53 -5.17
N THR A 147 16.39 4.31 -6.23
CA THR A 147 17.56 5.13 -6.64
C THR A 147 17.18 6.30 -7.54
N ASP A 148 15.95 6.36 -8.03
CA ASP A 148 15.50 7.40 -8.94
C ASP A 148 15.29 8.74 -8.22
N SER A 149 15.61 9.85 -8.89
CA SER A 149 15.19 11.17 -8.44
C SER A 149 13.67 11.34 -8.62
N ARG A 150 13.07 12.27 -7.89
CA ARG A 150 11.61 12.48 -7.92
C ARG A 150 11.06 12.76 -9.32
N GLU A 151 11.84 13.41 -10.17
CA GLU A 151 11.48 13.76 -11.54
C GLU A 151 11.41 12.55 -12.47
N GLN A 152 12.08 11.45 -12.10
CA GLN A 152 12.10 10.19 -12.87
C GLN A 152 10.91 9.28 -12.55
N TRP A 153 10.13 9.59 -11.53
CA TRP A 153 8.97 8.79 -11.15
C TRP A 153 7.89 8.85 -12.21
N ASN A 154 7.43 7.68 -12.66
CA ASN A 154 6.35 7.59 -13.64
C ASN A 154 4.99 7.35 -12.97
N ILE A 155 4.54 8.36 -12.23
CA ILE A 155 3.26 8.32 -11.50
C ILE A 155 2.06 8.10 -12.43
N PRO A 156 1.96 8.72 -13.62
CA PRO A 156 0.83 8.49 -14.52
C PRO A 156 0.67 7.02 -14.92
N VAL A 157 1.76 6.34 -15.27
CA VAL A 157 1.73 4.90 -15.60
C VAL A 157 1.31 4.08 -14.39
N ALA A 158 1.87 4.35 -13.20
CA ALA A 158 1.50 3.63 -11.99
C ALA A 158 0.01 3.79 -11.65
N PHE A 159 -0.56 5.00 -11.78
CA PHE A 159 -1.99 5.22 -11.58
C PHE A 159 -2.85 4.48 -12.59
N GLU A 160 -2.47 4.49 -13.87
CA GLU A 160 -3.22 3.81 -14.93
C GLU A 160 -3.31 2.30 -14.65
N VAL A 161 -2.19 1.65 -14.33
CA VAL A 161 -2.18 0.21 -14.06
C VAL A 161 -2.86 -0.14 -12.74
N LEU A 162 -2.79 0.73 -11.73
CA LEU A 162 -3.50 0.57 -10.47
C LEU A 162 -5.02 0.58 -10.68
N VAL A 163 -5.55 1.54 -11.43
CA VAL A 163 -6.98 1.61 -11.79
C VAL A 163 -7.42 0.35 -12.54
N LYS A 164 -6.66 -0.09 -13.54
CA LYS A 164 -6.95 -1.33 -14.29
C LYS A 164 -7.02 -2.55 -13.37
N THR A 165 -6.06 -2.66 -12.46
CA THR A 165 -5.98 -3.77 -11.52
C THR A 165 -7.15 -3.75 -10.52
N VAL A 166 -7.46 -2.60 -9.92
CA VAL A 166 -8.61 -2.46 -9.02
C VAL A 166 -9.92 -2.82 -9.74
N ASN A 167 -10.11 -2.35 -10.98
CA ASN A 167 -11.29 -2.68 -11.78
C ASN A 167 -11.41 -4.18 -12.07
N SER A 168 -10.31 -4.88 -12.17
CA SER A 168 -10.26 -6.32 -12.44
C SER A 168 -10.52 -7.17 -11.19
N LEU A 169 -10.20 -6.65 -10.01
CA LEU A 169 -10.26 -7.41 -8.75
C LEU A 169 -11.58 -7.22 -7.99
N PHE A 170 -12.21 -6.07 -8.10
CA PHE A 170 -13.38 -5.67 -7.30
C PHE A 170 -14.54 -5.18 -8.17
#